data_dc185eddb888797ab8b9d671a0ab2fd3
#
_entry.id   dc185eddb888797ab8b9d671a0ab2fd3
#
_cell.length_a   1.000
_cell.length_b   1.000
_cell.length_c   1.000
_cell.angle_alpha   90.00
_cell.angle_beta   90.00
_cell.angle_gamma   90.00
#
_symmetry.space_group_name_H-M   'P 1'
#
loop_
_entity.id
_entity.type
_entity.pdbx_description
1 polymer ?
#
loop_
_entity_poly.entity_id
_entity_poly.type
_entity_poly.pdbx_seq_one_letter_code
_entity_poly.pdbx_strand_id
1 'polypeptide(L)'
;MQKQQGYEINYVASSLRKKPIHIAVIFPKSDADSHLYVQEILNGYFQEREEVEPYNIIFQEYYYPAYDLESMVFLSCLNNIYQERPFRYDGVIVYKEDLGDDRRYTAILNRIMGKRIPVVILQKCRDDTQYSCLVGPDEELAGKMAAELMDKMTVGEGNVKIFSQDLPFADKNAVVFAEELKRRHPELRCSITALKLNEEQSERIARELSEGEYPSGIYFTCARHTAAFLRIDPKIRRNAGTVIGSELFEESCQALQTGALDAVIDKKPFSVGYQALKLLFNNIVKNEKLPVRYNVLPRIIIQSNSYVYYRRRKEKYGSSEETEYSIY
;
A
#
# COMPACT_ATOMS: atom_id res chain seq x y z
N MET A 1 -1.52 -53.24 8.68
CA MET A 1 -1.31 -51.80 8.63
C MET A 1 -1.97 -51.27 7.35
N GLN A 2 -3.23 -50.82 7.44
CA GLN A 2 -3.93 -50.16 6.31
C GLN A 2 -3.47 -48.71 6.27
N LYS A 3 -2.84 -48.28 5.17
CA LYS A 3 -2.58 -46.87 4.88
C LYS A 3 -3.93 -46.20 4.65
N GLN A 4 -4.35 -45.30 5.54
CA GLN A 4 -5.38 -44.31 5.25
C GLN A 4 -4.87 -43.46 4.07
N GLN A 5 -5.46 -43.66 2.91
CA GLN A 5 -5.34 -42.73 1.80
C GLN A 5 -6.03 -41.43 2.23
N GLY A 6 -5.26 -40.38 2.48
CA GLY A 6 -5.77 -39.05 2.75
C GLY A 6 -6.60 -38.57 1.57
N TYR A 7 -7.89 -38.42 1.75
CA TYR A 7 -8.78 -37.82 0.77
C TYR A 7 -8.51 -36.31 0.75
N GLU A 8 -7.79 -35.84 -0.25
CA GLU A 8 -7.67 -34.40 -0.49
C GLU A 8 -8.98 -33.90 -1.14
N ILE A 9 -9.62 -32.95 -0.46
CA ILE A 9 -10.85 -32.32 -0.98
C ILE A 9 -10.48 -31.54 -2.25
N ASN A 10 -11.03 -31.94 -3.37
CA ASN A 10 -10.92 -31.17 -4.59
C ASN A 10 -11.86 -29.97 -4.53
N TYR A 11 -11.35 -28.86 -4.02
CA TYR A 11 -12.11 -27.61 -3.83
C TYR A 11 -12.65 -27.05 -5.16
N VAL A 12 -11.94 -27.20 -6.26
CA VAL A 12 -12.39 -26.76 -7.60
C VAL A 12 -13.63 -27.56 -8.02
N ALA A 13 -13.58 -28.89 -7.97
CA ALA A 13 -14.71 -29.72 -8.33
C ALA A 13 -15.91 -29.52 -7.40
N SER A 14 -15.66 -29.19 -6.13
CA SER A 14 -16.72 -28.87 -5.15
C SER A 14 -17.34 -27.48 -5.42
N SER A 15 -16.58 -26.49 -5.85
CA SER A 15 -17.06 -25.12 -6.13
C SER A 15 -17.93 -25.05 -7.38
N LEU A 16 -17.58 -25.80 -8.43
CA LEU A 16 -18.36 -25.85 -9.68
C LEU A 16 -19.79 -26.39 -9.52
N ARG A 17 -20.07 -27.11 -8.42
CA ARG A 17 -21.40 -27.63 -8.09
C ARG A 17 -22.23 -26.72 -7.18
N LYS A 18 -21.63 -25.63 -6.66
CA LYS A 18 -22.28 -24.66 -5.76
C LYS A 18 -22.75 -23.43 -6.53
N LYS A 19 -23.59 -22.63 -5.88
CA LYS A 19 -23.95 -21.30 -6.40
C LYS A 19 -22.67 -20.47 -6.56
N PRO A 20 -22.60 -19.59 -7.58
CA PRO A 20 -21.50 -18.66 -7.73
C PRO A 20 -21.25 -17.87 -6.44
N ILE A 21 -19.99 -17.68 -6.11
CA ILE A 21 -19.55 -16.80 -5.01
C ILE A 21 -19.43 -15.38 -5.57
N HIS A 22 -20.06 -14.41 -4.94
CA HIS A 22 -20.05 -13.03 -5.36
C HIS A 22 -19.17 -12.20 -4.42
N ILE A 23 -18.14 -11.57 -4.96
CA ILE A 23 -17.23 -10.68 -4.22
C ILE A 23 -17.36 -9.26 -4.79
N ALA A 24 -17.71 -8.30 -3.93
CA ALA A 24 -17.64 -6.89 -4.28
C ALA A 24 -16.25 -6.32 -3.94
N VAL A 25 -15.71 -5.50 -4.83
CA VAL A 25 -14.38 -4.92 -4.67
C VAL A 25 -14.45 -3.43 -4.98
N ILE A 26 -13.91 -2.58 -4.11
CA ILE A 26 -13.83 -1.14 -4.31
C ILE A 26 -12.38 -0.70 -4.27
N PHE A 27 -11.90 -0.14 -5.39
CA PHE A 27 -10.56 0.39 -5.55
C PHE A 27 -10.54 1.82 -6.08
N PRO A 28 -9.51 2.63 -5.75
CA PRO A 28 -9.26 3.85 -6.50
C PRO A 28 -8.80 3.51 -7.93
N LYS A 29 -9.13 4.37 -8.88
CA LYS A 29 -8.48 4.35 -10.20
C LYS A 29 -7.02 4.75 -10.03
N SER A 30 -6.13 4.01 -10.66
CA SER A 30 -4.72 4.42 -10.76
C SER A 30 -4.63 5.66 -11.67
N ASP A 31 -3.94 6.68 -11.23
CA ASP A 31 -3.65 7.89 -12.00
C ASP A 31 -2.14 8.19 -11.98
N ALA A 32 -1.73 9.25 -12.67
CA ALA A 32 -0.31 9.61 -12.81
C ALA A 32 0.40 9.81 -11.46
N ASP A 33 -0.31 10.22 -10.41
CA ASP A 33 0.28 10.53 -9.11
C ASP A 33 0.22 9.36 -8.13
N SER A 34 -0.79 8.49 -8.25
CA SER A 34 -0.98 7.34 -7.35
C SER A 34 -0.48 6.01 -7.94
N HIS A 35 -0.16 5.97 -9.25
CA HIS A 35 0.14 4.73 -9.97
C HIS A 35 1.28 3.91 -9.35
N LEU A 36 2.31 4.55 -8.80
CA LEU A 36 3.46 3.85 -8.23
C LEU A 36 3.12 2.93 -7.04
N TYR A 37 2.01 3.18 -6.38
CA TYR A 37 1.57 2.42 -5.22
C TYR A 37 0.24 1.70 -5.46
N VAL A 38 -0.78 2.43 -5.91
CA VAL A 38 -2.12 1.90 -6.16
C VAL A 38 -2.10 0.83 -7.25
N GLN A 39 -1.39 1.09 -8.37
CA GLN A 39 -1.27 0.12 -9.46
C GLN A 39 -0.65 -1.20 -8.99
N GLU A 40 0.33 -1.14 -8.10
CA GLU A 40 0.93 -2.35 -7.56
C GLU A 40 -0.03 -3.16 -6.67
N ILE A 41 -0.88 -2.49 -5.90
CA ILE A 41 -1.94 -3.16 -5.15
C ILE A 41 -2.93 -3.84 -6.12
N LEU A 42 -3.33 -3.12 -7.17
CA LEU A 42 -4.21 -3.67 -8.21
C LEU A 42 -3.57 -4.88 -8.92
N ASN A 43 -2.29 -4.79 -9.29
CA ASN A 43 -1.56 -5.89 -9.91
C ASN A 43 -1.55 -7.14 -9.01
N GLY A 44 -1.36 -6.95 -7.70
CA GLY A 44 -1.44 -8.04 -6.73
C GLY A 44 -2.83 -8.67 -6.62
N TYR A 45 -3.87 -7.84 -6.60
CA TYR A 45 -5.25 -8.30 -6.61
C TYR A 45 -5.58 -9.08 -7.89
N PHE A 46 -5.23 -8.57 -9.06
CA PHE A 46 -5.48 -9.24 -10.34
C PHE A 46 -4.74 -10.58 -10.45
N GLN A 47 -3.51 -10.65 -9.94
CA GLN A 47 -2.77 -11.93 -9.93
C GLN A 47 -3.51 -13.00 -9.10
N GLU A 48 -3.97 -12.69 -7.89
CA GLU A 48 -4.73 -13.65 -7.09
C GLU A 48 -6.11 -13.94 -7.72
N ARG A 49 -6.72 -12.94 -8.39
CA ARG A 49 -7.98 -13.13 -9.12
C ARG A 49 -7.84 -14.18 -10.23
N GLU A 50 -6.75 -14.18 -10.98
CA GLU A 50 -6.44 -15.21 -11.98
C GLU A 50 -6.26 -16.59 -11.33
N GLU A 51 -5.57 -16.65 -10.17
CA GLU A 51 -5.36 -17.91 -9.44
C GLU A 51 -6.66 -18.52 -8.92
N VAL A 52 -7.67 -17.72 -8.61
CA VAL A 52 -8.97 -18.18 -8.10
C VAL A 52 -10.05 -18.30 -9.18
N GLU A 53 -9.78 -17.97 -10.44
CA GLU A 53 -10.71 -18.07 -11.56
C GLU A 53 -11.44 -19.44 -11.63
N PRO A 54 -10.76 -20.59 -11.40
CA PRO A 54 -11.40 -21.90 -11.48
C PRO A 54 -12.52 -22.15 -10.44
N TYR A 55 -12.70 -21.26 -9.45
CA TYR A 55 -13.57 -21.52 -8.29
C TYR A 55 -14.99 -20.95 -8.42
N ASN A 56 -15.45 -20.61 -9.63
CA ASN A 56 -16.79 -20.08 -9.89
C ASN A 56 -17.12 -18.82 -9.05
N ILE A 57 -16.17 -17.85 -9.08
CA ILE A 57 -16.27 -16.57 -8.38
C ILE A 57 -16.65 -15.48 -9.37
N ILE A 58 -17.64 -14.67 -9.02
CA ILE A 58 -18.07 -13.50 -9.77
C ILE A 58 -17.62 -12.26 -9.01
N PHE A 59 -16.75 -11.48 -9.64
CA PHE A 59 -16.26 -10.21 -9.10
C PHE A 59 -17.11 -9.06 -9.62
N GLN A 60 -17.57 -8.19 -8.70
CA GLN A 60 -18.20 -6.92 -9.01
C GLN A 60 -17.25 -5.81 -8.57
N GLU A 61 -16.57 -5.22 -9.52
CA GLU A 61 -15.56 -4.20 -9.27
C GLU A 61 -16.14 -2.80 -9.41
N TYR A 62 -15.84 -1.96 -8.44
CA TYR A 62 -16.21 -0.55 -8.38
C TYR A 62 -14.95 0.28 -8.30
N TYR A 63 -14.87 1.31 -9.12
CA TYR A 63 -13.72 2.21 -9.14
C TYR A 63 -14.13 3.63 -8.83
N TYR A 64 -13.32 4.34 -8.06
CA TYR A 64 -13.50 5.75 -7.74
C TYR A 64 -12.24 6.55 -8.09
N PRO A 65 -12.32 7.88 -8.35
CA PRO A 65 -11.15 8.71 -8.59
C PRO A 65 -10.20 8.67 -7.38
N ALA A 66 -8.88 8.55 -7.60
CA ALA A 66 -7.89 8.51 -6.53
C ALA A 66 -7.96 9.74 -5.60
N TYR A 67 -8.37 10.89 -6.15
CA TYR A 67 -8.58 12.15 -5.41
C TYR A 67 -10.07 12.44 -5.17
N ASP A 68 -10.83 11.46 -4.71
CA ASP A 68 -12.22 11.65 -4.27
C ASP A 68 -12.24 12.32 -2.87
N LEU A 69 -11.77 13.58 -2.81
CA LEU A 69 -11.60 14.33 -1.56
C LEU A 69 -12.90 14.43 -0.73
N GLU A 70 -14.04 14.53 -1.40
CA GLU A 70 -15.35 14.55 -0.75
C GLU A 70 -15.91 13.15 -0.50
N SER A 71 -15.20 12.11 -0.92
CA SER A 71 -15.60 10.69 -0.81
C SER A 71 -16.96 10.36 -1.43
N MET A 72 -17.46 11.19 -2.34
CA MET A 72 -18.83 11.04 -2.89
C MET A 72 -18.97 9.81 -3.78
N VAL A 73 -17.99 9.58 -4.67
CA VAL A 73 -18.02 8.41 -5.57
C VAL A 73 -17.78 7.14 -4.77
N PHE A 74 -16.84 7.16 -3.83
CA PHE A 74 -16.57 6.05 -2.94
C PHE A 74 -17.81 5.65 -2.11
N LEU A 75 -18.50 6.65 -1.52
CA LEU A 75 -19.74 6.43 -0.78
C LEU A 75 -20.86 5.88 -1.67
N SER A 76 -20.95 6.34 -2.93
CA SER A 76 -21.89 5.81 -3.90
C SER A 76 -21.62 4.32 -4.18
N CYS A 77 -20.35 3.92 -4.37
CA CYS A 77 -19.97 2.52 -4.53
C CYS A 77 -20.40 1.67 -3.33
N LEU A 78 -20.10 2.11 -2.10
CA LEU A 78 -20.52 1.41 -0.89
C LEU A 78 -22.04 1.31 -0.76
N ASN A 79 -22.77 2.38 -1.07
CA ASN A 79 -24.24 2.37 -1.05
C ASN A 79 -24.82 1.41 -2.09
N ASN A 80 -24.26 1.36 -3.30
CA ASN A 80 -24.71 0.42 -4.33
C ASN A 80 -24.58 -1.03 -3.83
N ILE A 81 -23.45 -1.37 -3.22
CA ILE A 81 -23.27 -2.71 -2.63
C ILE A 81 -24.29 -2.95 -1.52
N TYR A 82 -24.47 -2.01 -0.58
CA TYR A 82 -25.36 -2.18 0.56
C TYR A 82 -26.84 -2.26 0.17
N GLN A 83 -27.26 -1.48 -0.83
CA GLN A 83 -28.68 -1.38 -1.25
C GLN A 83 -29.09 -2.46 -2.23
N GLU A 84 -28.19 -3.27 -2.77
CA GLU A 84 -28.54 -4.32 -3.71
C GLU A 84 -29.55 -5.30 -3.12
N ARG A 85 -30.62 -5.58 -3.89
CA ARG A 85 -31.71 -6.45 -3.47
C ARG A 85 -32.06 -7.49 -4.56
N PRO A 86 -32.05 -8.80 -4.24
CA PRO A 86 -31.58 -9.37 -2.97
C PRO A 86 -30.08 -9.13 -2.75
N PHE A 87 -29.65 -8.97 -1.51
CA PHE A 87 -28.22 -8.83 -1.20
C PHE A 87 -27.51 -10.15 -1.57
N ARG A 88 -26.52 -10.07 -2.45
CA ARG A 88 -25.92 -11.26 -3.07
C ARG A 88 -24.44 -11.50 -2.75
N TYR A 89 -23.77 -10.55 -2.13
CA TYR A 89 -22.33 -10.66 -1.91
C TYR A 89 -22.00 -11.58 -0.75
N ASP A 90 -20.99 -12.44 -0.97
CA ASP A 90 -20.42 -13.35 0.01
C ASP A 90 -19.18 -12.76 0.69
N GLY A 91 -18.61 -11.70 0.13
CA GLY A 91 -17.48 -10.95 0.69
C GLY A 91 -17.29 -9.60 0.04
N VAL A 92 -16.58 -8.71 0.74
CA VAL A 92 -16.27 -7.36 0.26
C VAL A 92 -14.81 -7.02 0.52
N ILE A 93 -14.12 -6.47 -0.48
CA ILE A 93 -12.80 -5.87 -0.36
C ILE A 93 -12.92 -4.38 -0.58
N VAL A 94 -12.33 -3.59 0.30
CA VAL A 94 -12.38 -2.13 0.24
C VAL A 94 -10.99 -1.55 0.39
N TYR A 95 -10.58 -0.76 -0.59
CA TYR A 95 -9.42 0.10 -0.47
C TYR A 95 -9.86 1.57 -0.58
N LYS A 96 -9.48 2.36 0.40
CA LYS A 96 -9.58 3.82 0.36
C LYS A 96 -8.24 4.41 0.81
N GLU A 97 -7.61 5.16 -0.07
CA GLU A 97 -6.27 5.71 0.16
C GLU A 97 -6.29 6.79 1.24
N ASP A 98 -7.26 7.69 1.16
CA ASP A 98 -7.51 8.72 2.15
C ASP A 98 -8.75 8.38 2.96
N LEU A 99 -8.54 8.09 4.23
CA LEU A 99 -9.61 7.71 5.16
C LEU A 99 -10.19 8.91 5.91
N GLY A 100 -10.04 10.14 5.39
CA GLY A 100 -10.56 11.33 6.03
C GLY A 100 -11.53 11.09 7.22
N ASP A 101 -11.88 12.07 7.98
CA ASP A 101 -12.78 11.91 9.14
C ASP A 101 -14.27 11.65 8.76
N ASP A 102 -14.50 11.13 7.55
CA ASP A 102 -15.86 10.88 7.07
C ASP A 102 -16.47 9.62 7.70
N ARG A 103 -17.34 9.82 8.68
CA ARG A 103 -18.06 8.73 9.37
C ARG A 103 -19.13 8.06 8.52
N ARG A 104 -19.49 8.62 7.37
CA ARG A 104 -20.55 8.06 6.51
C ARG A 104 -20.17 6.67 5.99
N TYR A 105 -18.92 6.49 5.54
CA TYR A 105 -18.48 5.18 5.06
C TYR A 105 -18.38 4.14 6.17
N THR A 106 -17.93 4.53 7.37
CA THR A 106 -17.91 3.66 8.55
C THR A 106 -19.30 3.12 8.85
N ALA A 107 -20.33 3.98 8.84
CA ALA A 107 -21.70 3.57 9.08
C ALA A 107 -22.20 2.55 8.05
N ILE A 108 -21.85 2.71 6.76
CA ILE A 108 -22.26 1.77 5.71
C ILE A 108 -21.50 0.44 5.85
N LEU A 109 -20.17 0.47 6.07
CA LEU A 109 -19.37 -0.74 6.29
C LEU A 109 -19.86 -1.54 7.49
N ASN A 110 -20.18 -0.88 8.61
CA ASN A 110 -20.71 -1.52 9.79
C ASN A 110 -22.09 -2.19 9.52
N ARG A 111 -22.92 -1.59 8.66
CA ARG A 111 -24.17 -2.21 8.21
C ARG A 111 -23.95 -3.40 7.28
N ILE A 112 -22.94 -3.36 6.41
CA ILE A 112 -22.53 -4.49 5.58
C ILE A 112 -22.04 -5.64 6.47
N MET A 113 -21.17 -5.35 7.44
CA MET A 113 -20.72 -6.33 8.44
C MET A 113 -21.89 -6.96 9.22
N GLY A 114 -22.93 -6.19 9.52
CA GLY A 114 -24.17 -6.69 10.15
C GLY A 114 -24.90 -7.77 9.35
N LYS A 115 -24.59 -7.93 8.07
CA LYS A 115 -25.10 -9.04 7.22
C LYS A 115 -24.31 -10.33 7.38
N ARG A 116 -23.31 -10.36 8.28
CA ARG A 116 -22.44 -11.51 8.58
C ARG A 116 -21.60 -11.99 7.39
N ILE A 117 -21.21 -11.07 6.51
CA ILE A 117 -20.27 -11.33 5.43
C ILE A 117 -18.88 -10.76 5.79
N PRO A 118 -17.79 -11.42 5.38
CA PRO A 118 -16.46 -10.91 5.62
C PRO A 118 -16.20 -9.64 4.83
N VAL A 119 -15.61 -8.63 5.52
CA VAL A 119 -15.13 -7.38 4.92
C VAL A 119 -13.64 -7.29 5.16
N VAL A 120 -12.86 -7.21 4.08
CA VAL A 120 -11.42 -6.99 4.11
C VAL A 120 -11.16 -5.54 3.74
N ILE A 121 -10.47 -4.81 4.61
CA ILE A 121 -10.07 -3.42 4.35
C ILE A 121 -8.57 -3.38 4.07
N LEU A 122 -8.15 -2.60 3.07
CA LEU A 122 -6.76 -2.40 2.75
C LEU A 122 -6.24 -1.12 3.38
N GLN A 123 -4.97 -1.14 3.80
CA GLN A 123 -4.18 -0.05 4.34
C GLN A 123 -4.59 0.37 5.76
N LYS A 124 -5.56 1.25 5.85
CA LYS A 124 -5.98 1.88 7.11
C LYS A 124 -7.50 2.00 7.16
N CYS A 125 -8.04 2.09 8.36
CA CYS A 125 -9.43 2.46 8.60
C CYS A 125 -9.53 3.22 9.93
N ARG A 126 -10.66 3.87 10.14
CA ARG A 126 -10.99 4.50 11.42
C ARG A 126 -11.16 3.44 12.51
N ASP A 127 -10.87 3.81 13.75
CA ASP A 127 -10.96 2.91 14.90
C ASP A 127 -12.38 2.39 15.16
N ASP A 128 -13.41 3.17 14.77
CA ASP A 128 -14.83 2.83 14.92
C ASP A 128 -15.40 2.01 13.73
N THR A 129 -14.57 1.68 12.72
CA THR A 129 -14.97 0.86 11.57
C THR A 129 -14.85 -0.62 11.90
N GLN A 130 -15.94 -1.38 11.71
CA GLN A 130 -15.91 -2.83 11.81
C GLN A 130 -15.39 -3.46 10.52
N TYR A 131 -14.55 -4.47 10.68
CA TYR A 131 -14.01 -5.26 9.57
C TYR A 131 -13.68 -6.68 10.03
N SER A 132 -13.55 -7.60 9.08
CA SER A 132 -13.13 -8.97 9.34
C SER A 132 -11.61 -9.11 9.33
N CYS A 133 -10.93 -8.37 8.44
CA CYS A 133 -9.49 -8.33 8.33
C CYS A 133 -9.04 -6.97 7.80
N LEU A 134 -7.96 -6.43 8.39
CA LEU A 134 -7.24 -5.27 7.88
C LEU A 134 -5.91 -5.74 7.29
N VAL A 135 -5.70 -5.52 5.99
CA VAL A 135 -4.46 -5.88 5.27
C VAL A 135 -3.69 -4.62 4.92
N GLY A 136 -2.45 -4.50 5.37
CA GLY A 136 -1.63 -3.33 5.07
C GLY A 136 -0.16 -3.57 5.37
N PRO A 137 0.73 -2.63 5.04
CA PRO A 137 2.13 -2.72 5.40
C PRO A 137 2.33 -2.61 6.92
N ASP A 138 3.40 -3.19 7.41
CA ASP A 138 3.87 -2.92 8.76
C ASP A 138 4.62 -1.59 8.77
N GLU A 139 3.88 -0.50 8.98
CA GLU A 139 4.43 0.86 8.97
C GLU A 139 5.37 1.13 10.16
N GLU A 140 5.14 0.45 11.29
CA GLU A 140 6.02 0.55 12.45
C GLU A 140 7.37 -0.07 12.15
N LEU A 141 7.38 -1.29 11.59
CA LEU A 141 8.62 -1.94 11.19
C LEU A 141 9.32 -1.14 10.08
N ALA A 142 8.59 -0.58 9.12
CA ALA A 142 9.15 0.26 8.06
C ALA A 142 9.89 1.48 8.63
N GLY A 143 9.28 2.20 9.58
CA GLY A 143 9.92 3.33 10.27
C GLY A 143 11.16 2.92 11.05
N LYS A 144 11.10 1.81 11.79
CA LYS A 144 12.26 1.28 12.54
C LYS A 144 13.42 0.89 11.62
N MET A 145 13.11 0.20 10.51
CA MET A 145 14.15 -0.20 9.53
C MET A 145 14.81 1.02 8.88
N ALA A 146 14.04 2.03 8.49
CA ALA A 146 14.57 3.26 7.94
C ALA A 146 15.44 4.02 8.96
N ALA A 147 15.01 4.10 10.21
CA ALA A 147 15.78 4.75 11.28
C ALA A 147 17.10 4.02 11.57
N GLU A 148 17.09 2.69 11.57
CA GLU A 148 18.32 1.90 11.75
C GLU A 148 19.30 2.09 10.60
N LEU A 149 18.80 2.17 9.35
CA LEU A 149 19.66 2.47 8.20
C LEU A 149 20.23 3.89 8.29
N MET A 150 19.39 4.88 8.61
CA MET A 150 19.83 6.26 8.76
C MET A 150 20.92 6.40 9.82
N ASP A 151 20.74 5.76 10.99
CA ASP A 151 21.74 5.70 12.06
C ASP A 151 23.09 5.14 11.60
N LYS A 152 23.07 4.06 10.82
CA LYS A 152 24.30 3.40 10.34
C LYS A 152 24.98 4.10 9.17
N MET A 153 24.24 4.85 8.37
CA MET A 153 24.73 5.46 7.13
C MET A 153 25.10 6.94 7.31
N THR A 154 24.58 7.60 8.37
CA THR A 154 24.86 9.00 8.66
C THR A 154 25.95 9.11 9.71
N VAL A 155 26.95 9.92 9.45
CA VAL A 155 28.09 10.13 10.36
C VAL A 155 28.00 11.53 10.99
N GLY A 156 28.18 11.59 12.31
CA GLY A 156 28.23 12.85 13.07
C GLY A 156 26.84 13.36 13.44
N GLU A 157 26.80 14.65 13.79
CA GLU A 157 25.57 15.37 14.17
C GLU A 157 24.93 16.06 12.95
N GLY A 158 23.68 16.48 13.08
CA GLY A 158 23.02 17.25 12.03
C GLY A 158 21.50 17.15 12.06
N ASN A 159 20.89 17.44 10.93
CA ASN A 159 19.45 17.46 10.76
C ASN A 159 18.99 16.39 9.74
N VAL A 160 18.01 15.60 10.12
CA VAL A 160 17.34 14.64 9.21
C VAL A 160 15.95 15.17 8.90
N LYS A 161 15.69 15.39 7.61
CA LYS A 161 14.37 15.80 7.12
C LYS A 161 13.54 14.58 6.74
N ILE A 162 12.30 14.52 7.24
CA ILE A 162 11.33 13.47 6.96
C ILE A 162 10.21 14.10 6.16
N PHE A 163 9.97 13.61 4.94
CA PHE A 163 8.85 14.02 4.11
C PHE A 163 7.74 12.98 4.22
N SER A 164 6.60 13.39 4.79
CA SER A 164 5.42 12.54 5.02
C SER A 164 4.20 13.07 4.28
N GLN A 165 3.16 12.25 4.14
CA GLN A 165 1.87 12.72 3.63
C GLN A 165 1.15 13.57 4.67
N ASP A 166 0.53 14.67 4.23
CA ASP A 166 -0.42 15.44 5.04
C ASP A 166 -1.74 14.68 5.12
N LEU A 167 -1.87 13.89 6.17
CA LEU A 167 -3.04 13.05 6.46
C LEU A 167 -3.80 13.61 7.66
N PRO A 168 -5.10 13.33 7.78
CA PRO A 168 -5.91 13.72 8.94
C PRO A 168 -5.41 13.14 10.27
N PHE A 169 -4.51 12.18 10.23
CA PHE A 169 -3.85 11.55 11.37
C PHE A 169 -2.35 11.45 11.11
N ALA A 170 -1.56 11.37 12.17
CA ALA A 170 -0.12 11.28 12.06
C ALA A 170 0.33 10.08 11.21
N ASP A 171 1.28 10.30 10.31
CA ASP A 171 1.95 9.23 9.57
C ASP A 171 2.77 8.39 10.56
N LYS A 172 2.26 7.21 10.90
CA LYS A 172 2.89 6.31 11.88
C LYS A 172 4.33 5.98 11.51
N ASN A 173 4.61 5.81 10.22
CA ASN A 173 5.95 5.52 9.72
C ASN A 173 6.92 6.67 10.03
N ALA A 174 6.52 7.92 9.75
CA ALA A 174 7.32 9.11 10.05
C ALA A 174 7.57 9.29 11.56
N VAL A 175 6.53 9.12 12.37
CA VAL A 175 6.63 9.26 13.83
C VAL A 175 7.57 8.21 14.42
N VAL A 176 7.37 6.95 14.07
CA VAL A 176 8.23 5.84 14.57
C VAL A 176 9.68 6.00 14.10
N PHE A 177 9.88 6.46 12.86
CA PHE A 177 11.23 6.77 12.38
C PHE A 177 11.91 7.82 13.26
N ALA A 178 11.23 8.95 13.52
CA ALA A 178 11.80 10.04 14.31
C ALA A 178 12.12 9.63 15.76
N GLU A 179 11.21 8.88 16.40
CA GLU A 179 11.39 8.37 17.76
C GLU A 179 12.54 7.37 17.84
N GLU A 180 12.60 6.42 16.89
CA GLU A 180 13.64 5.40 16.86
C GLU A 180 15.02 5.99 16.53
N LEU A 181 15.09 6.95 15.59
CA LEU A 181 16.35 7.61 15.26
C LEU A 181 16.87 8.43 16.45
N LYS A 182 16.00 9.18 17.13
CA LYS A 182 16.37 9.92 18.34
C LYS A 182 16.92 9.01 19.42
N ARG A 183 16.37 7.80 19.55
CA ARG A 183 16.82 6.79 20.52
C ARG A 183 18.19 6.22 20.16
N ARG A 184 18.46 5.99 18.87
CA ARG A 184 19.72 5.39 18.36
C ARG A 184 20.84 6.40 18.22
N HIS A 185 20.52 7.60 17.73
CA HIS A 185 21.45 8.65 17.37
C HIS A 185 20.96 10.00 17.91
N PRO A 186 21.11 10.28 19.21
CA PRO A 186 20.57 11.49 19.85
C PRO A 186 21.10 12.80 19.28
N GLU A 187 22.27 12.78 18.62
CA GLU A 187 22.92 13.95 18.01
C GLU A 187 22.22 14.37 16.69
N LEU A 188 21.43 13.49 16.08
CA LEU A 188 20.64 13.80 14.89
C LEU A 188 19.29 14.38 15.28
N ARG A 189 19.00 15.57 14.80
CA ARG A 189 17.69 16.24 14.97
C ARG A 189 16.77 15.87 13.82
N CYS A 190 15.54 15.50 14.12
CA CYS A 190 14.54 15.18 13.11
C CYS A 190 13.54 16.32 12.93
N SER A 191 13.21 16.62 11.68
CA SER A 191 12.10 17.50 11.32
C SER A 191 11.16 16.78 10.34
N ILE A 192 9.83 16.85 10.58
CA ILE A 192 8.82 16.25 9.72
C ILE A 192 8.14 17.36 8.94
N THR A 193 8.16 17.26 7.61
CA THR A 193 7.44 18.13 6.68
C THR A 193 6.31 17.32 6.05
N ALA A 194 5.07 17.68 6.35
CA ALA A 194 3.90 17.08 5.73
C ALA A 194 3.62 17.74 4.38
N LEU A 195 3.49 16.93 3.33
CA LEU A 195 3.24 17.37 1.95
C LEU A 195 1.79 17.06 1.56
N LYS A 196 1.07 18.07 1.06
CA LYS A 196 -0.31 17.94 0.60
C LYS A 196 -0.39 17.22 -0.74
N LEU A 197 -1.49 16.53 -0.98
CA LEU A 197 -1.72 15.81 -2.24
C LEU A 197 -1.85 16.72 -3.45
N ASN A 198 -2.36 17.94 -3.25
CA ASN A 198 -2.67 18.91 -4.30
C ASN A 198 -1.61 20.00 -4.48
N GLU A 199 -0.43 19.89 -3.84
CA GLU A 199 0.68 20.82 -4.06
C GLU A 199 1.73 20.24 -5.01
N GLU A 200 2.49 21.13 -5.67
CA GLU A 200 3.66 20.71 -6.48
C GLU A 200 4.78 20.24 -5.55
N GLN A 201 4.80 18.94 -5.31
CA GLN A 201 5.67 18.32 -4.30
C GLN A 201 7.16 18.47 -4.63
N SER A 202 7.54 18.41 -5.91
CA SER A 202 8.92 18.59 -6.32
C SER A 202 9.44 20.00 -5.98
N GLU A 203 8.63 21.04 -6.24
CA GLU A 203 8.97 22.42 -5.89
C GLU A 203 9.03 22.61 -4.38
N ARG A 204 8.10 22.02 -3.63
CA ARG A 204 8.08 22.11 -2.18
C ARG A 204 9.29 21.43 -1.56
N ILE A 205 9.65 20.24 -2.00
CA ILE A 205 10.84 19.52 -1.54
C ILE A 205 12.11 20.32 -1.92
N ALA A 206 12.21 20.82 -3.17
CA ALA A 206 13.36 21.62 -3.61
C ALA A 206 13.56 22.87 -2.75
N ARG A 207 12.48 23.57 -2.40
CA ARG A 207 12.51 24.73 -1.50
C ARG A 207 13.02 24.36 -0.12
N GLU A 208 12.46 23.31 0.50
CA GLU A 208 12.89 22.81 1.81
C GLU A 208 14.36 22.39 1.85
N LEU A 209 14.91 21.91 0.74
CA LEU A 209 16.32 21.52 0.63
C LEU A 209 17.25 22.70 0.30
N SER A 210 16.71 23.79 -0.26
CA SER A 210 17.49 24.99 -0.61
C SER A 210 17.55 26.03 0.50
N GLU A 211 16.63 25.93 1.48
CA GLU A 211 16.54 26.85 2.61
C GLU A 211 17.27 26.29 3.83
N GLY A 212 18.27 27.01 4.34
CA GLY A 212 19.01 26.65 5.55
C GLY A 212 20.19 25.71 5.33
N GLU A 213 20.53 24.94 6.36
CA GLU A 213 21.61 23.96 6.31
C GLU A 213 21.18 22.70 5.53
N TYR A 214 22.11 22.15 4.75
CA TYR A 214 21.87 20.89 4.06
C TYR A 214 21.65 19.76 5.07
N PRO A 215 20.60 18.92 4.86
CA PRO A 215 20.32 17.84 5.78
C PRO A 215 21.38 16.75 5.71
N SER A 216 21.75 16.23 6.87
CA SER A 216 22.63 15.06 7.00
C SER A 216 21.94 13.79 6.53
N GLY A 217 20.61 13.79 6.49
CA GLY A 217 19.80 12.71 5.97
C GLY A 217 18.40 13.14 5.54
N ILE A 218 17.81 12.36 4.63
CA ILE A 218 16.44 12.54 4.15
C ILE A 218 15.73 11.19 4.17
N TYR A 219 14.50 11.17 4.69
CA TYR A 219 13.61 10.02 4.60
C TYR A 219 12.28 10.40 3.96
N PHE A 220 11.88 9.66 2.93
CA PHE A 220 10.57 9.77 2.28
C PHE A 220 9.69 8.60 2.70
N THR A 221 8.51 8.87 3.27
CA THR A 221 7.62 7.82 3.79
C THR A 221 6.73 7.18 2.72
N CYS A 222 6.71 7.72 1.48
CA CYS A 222 5.91 7.18 0.39
C CYS A 222 6.58 7.30 -0.98
N ALA A 223 6.12 6.49 -1.95
CA ALA A 223 6.62 6.46 -3.33
C ALA A 223 6.53 7.82 -4.03
N ARG A 224 5.42 8.53 -3.86
CA ARG A 224 5.17 9.85 -4.49
C ARG A 224 6.24 10.87 -4.12
N HIS A 225 6.60 10.97 -2.84
CA HIS A 225 7.63 11.90 -2.39
C HIS A 225 9.02 11.48 -2.87
N THR A 226 9.30 10.17 -2.90
CA THR A 226 10.53 9.64 -3.50
C THR A 226 10.63 10.03 -4.97
N ALA A 227 9.56 9.82 -5.75
CA ALA A 227 9.51 10.19 -7.16
C ALA A 227 9.63 11.72 -7.36
N ALA A 228 8.95 12.53 -6.53
CA ALA A 228 9.05 13.99 -6.58
C ALA A 228 10.49 14.45 -6.33
N PHE A 229 11.18 13.90 -5.34
CA PHE A 229 12.59 14.18 -5.09
C PHE A 229 13.50 13.82 -6.28
N LEU A 230 13.25 12.70 -6.95
CA LEU A 230 14.05 12.28 -8.09
C LEU A 230 13.91 13.20 -9.32
N ARG A 231 12.82 13.99 -9.41
CA ARG A 231 12.59 14.99 -10.46
C ARG A 231 13.25 16.36 -10.21
N ILE A 232 13.75 16.62 -8.99
CA ILE A 232 14.41 17.88 -8.66
C ILE A 232 15.78 17.98 -9.36
N ASP A 233 16.25 19.23 -9.57
CA ASP A 233 17.58 19.49 -10.11
C ASP A 233 18.67 18.67 -9.36
N PRO A 234 19.48 17.88 -10.07
CA PRO A 234 20.57 17.11 -9.48
C PRO A 234 21.53 17.95 -8.63
N LYS A 235 21.69 19.25 -8.90
CA LYS A 235 22.53 20.14 -8.10
C LYS A 235 22.01 20.33 -6.68
N ILE A 236 20.68 20.39 -6.51
CA ILE A 236 20.05 20.48 -5.18
C ILE A 236 20.18 19.15 -4.47
N ARG A 237 19.93 18.03 -5.18
CA ARG A 237 19.99 16.68 -4.59
C ARG A 237 21.37 16.29 -4.06
N ARG A 238 22.45 16.70 -4.76
CA ARG A 238 23.85 16.36 -4.39
C ARG A 238 24.27 16.87 -3.01
N ASN A 239 23.56 17.84 -2.47
CA ASN A 239 23.86 18.42 -1.16
C ASN A 239 23.12 17.71 -0.02
N ALA A 240 22.25 16.76 -0.32
CA ALA A 240 21.65 15.89 0.68
C ALA A 240 22.67 14.84 1.15
N GLY A 241 22.68 14.57 2.45
CA GLY A 241 23.44 13.44 3.01
C GLY A 241 22.81 12.09 2.63
N THR A 242 22.64 11.19 3.60
CA THR A 242 22.00 9.90 3.37
C THR A 242 20.54 10.05 2.92
N VAL A 243 20.16 9.43 1.81
CA VAL A 243 18.79 9.51 1.26
C VAL A 243 18.12 8.14 1.23
N ILE A 244 17.05 8.00 2.02
CA ILE A 244 16.24 6.79 2.06
C ILE A 244 14.86 7.06 1.43
N GLY A 245 14.55 6.34 0.34
CA GLY A 245 13.27 6.42 -0.34
C GLY A 245 12.26 5.38 0.15
N SER A 246 11.06 5.44 -0.41
CA SER A 246 10.02 4.43 -0.25
C SER A 246 9.59 3.87 -1.58
N GLU A 247 9.33 2.57 -1.61
CA GLU A 247 8.88 1.72 -2.70
C GLU A 247 9.90 1.54 -3.84
N LEU A 248 9.89 0.34 -4.40
CA LEU A 248 10.74 0.00 -5.55
C LEU A 248 9.95 0.17 -6.85
N PHE A 249 10.30 1.18 -7.64
CA PHE A 249 9.81 1.44 -8.99
C PHE A 249 10.98 1.75 -9.92
N GLU A 250 10.74 2.01 -11.19
CA GLU A 250 11.83 2.11 -12.18
C GLU A 250 12.84 3.17 -11.83
N GLU A 251 12.37 4.40 -11.55
CA GLU A 251 13.25 5.52 -11.23
C GLU A 251 13.97 5.33 -9.89
N SER A 252 13.32 4.73 -8.89
CA SER A 252 13.99 4.43 -7.61
C SER A 252 15.05 3.33 -7.76
N CYS A 253 14.83 2.35 -8.63
CA CYS A 253 15.82 1.34 -8.98
C CYS A 253 17.05 1.98 -9.66
N GLN A 254 16.83 2.85 -10.65
CA GLN A 254 17.88 3.61 -11.32
C GLN A 254 18.61 4.54 -10.34
N ALA A 255 17.88 5.19 -9.44
CA ALA A 255 18.44 6.08 -8.42
C ALA A 255 19.36 5.35 -7.43
N LEU A 256 19.01 4.11 -7.04
CA LEU A 256 19.90 3.25 -6.25
C LEU A 256 21.18 2.88 -7.02
N GLN A 257 21.08 2.63 -8.32
CA GLN A 257 22.24 2.30 -9.15
C GLN A 257 23.20 3.49 -9.35
N THR A 258 22.66 4.70 -9.41
CA THR A 258 23.43 5.94 -9.61
C THR A 258 23.85 6.63 -8.31
N GLY A 259 23.42 6.11 -7.15
CA GLY A 259 23.71 6.71 -5.84
C GLY A 259 22.90 7.98 -5.54
N ALA A 260 21.78 8.22 -6.24
CA ALA A 260 20.84 9.28 -5.89
C ALA A 260 19.91 8.89 -4.72
N LEU A 261 19.80 7.61 -4.44
CA LEU A 261 19.24 7.01 -3.23
C LEU A 261 20.25 6.02 -2.66
N ASP A 262 20.39 6.00 -1.35
CA ASP A 262 21.24 5.03 -0.63
C ASP A 262 20.49 3.74 -0.33
N ALA A 263 19.20 3.86 0.00
CA ALA A 263 18.32 2.74 0.26
C ALA A 263 16.86 3.08 -0.04
N VAL A 264 16.04 2.04 -0.16
CA VAL A 264 14.58 2.13 -0.27
C VAL A 264 13.95 1.17 0.73
N ILE A 265 12.93 1.63 1.44
CA ILE A 265 12.03 0.78 2.23
C ILE A 265 10.85 0.41 1.34
N ASP A 266 10.87 -0.81 0.83
CA ASP A 266 9.77 -1.34 -0.01
C ASP A 266 8.73 -2.02 0.86
N LYS A 267 7.55 -1.42 0.99
CA LYS A 267 6.40 -1.92 1.77
C LYS A 267 5.59 -2.98 1.04
N LYS A 268 6.01 -3.36 -0.15
CA LYS A 268 5.44 -4.42 -1.00
C LYS A 268 3.94 -4.25 -1.26
N PRO A 269 3.50 -3.16 -1.91
CA PRO A 269 2.09 -2.92 -2.19
C PRO A 269 1.43 -4.04 -3.00
N PHE A 270 2.14 -4.67 -3.92
CA PHE A 270 1.67 -5.87 -4.62
C PHE A 270 1.17 -6.95 -3.65
N SER A 271 1.96 -7.24 -2.60
CA SER A 271 1.60 -8.25 -1.61
C SER A 271 0.35 -7.87 -0.80
N VAL A 272 0.07 -6.58 -0.65
CA VAL A 272 -1.16 -6.12 0.03
C VAL A 272 -2.39 -6.51 -0.77
N GLY A 273 -2.42 -6.20 -2.07
CA GLY A 273 -3.54 -6.57 -2.96
C GLY A 273 -3.73 -8.07 -3.09
N TYR A 274 -2.62 -8.80 -3.30
CA TYR A 274 -2.61 -10.26 -3.40
C TYR A 274 -3.19 -10.92 -2.14
N GLN A 275 -2.68 -10.54 -0.96
CA GLN A 275 -3.12 -11.12 0.31
C GLN A 275 -4.55 -10.76 0.67
N ALA A 276 -5.03 -9.59 0.28
CA ALA A 276 -6.42 -9.20 0.56
C ALA A 276 -7.42 -10.16 -0.05
N LEU A 277 -7.27 -10.50 -1.34
CA LEU A 277 -8.15 -11.45 -2.01
C LEU A 277 -7.87 -12.88 -1.53
N LYS A 278 -6.62 -13.28 -1.37
CA LYS A 278 -6.25 -14.63 -0.91
C LYS A 278 -6.84 -14.98 0.45
N LEU A 279 -6.76 -14.07 1.41
CA LEU A 279 -7.34 -14.27 2.75
C LEU A 279 -8.86 -14.35 2.69
N LEU A 280 -9.51 -13.46 1.93
CA LEU A 280 -10.96 -13.50 1.74
C LEU A 280 -11.40 -14.79 1.07
N PHE A 281 -10.73 -15.20 0.00
CA PHE A 281 -10.98 -16.45 -0.71
C PHE A 281 -10.84 -17.67 0.22
N ASN A 282 -9.73 -17.77 0.96
CA ASN A 282 -9.52 -18.87 1.88
C ASN A 282 -10.60 -18.92 2.97
N ASN A 283 -11.07 -17.78 3.43
CA ASN A 283 -12.16 -17.73 4.40
C ASN A 283 -13.48 -18.24 3.81
N ILE A 284 -13.87 -17.77 2.62
CA ILE A 284 -15.17 -18.13 2.01
C ILE A 284 -15.17 -19.57 1.49
N VAL A 285 -14.09 -19.99 0.80
CA VAL A 285 -14.04 -21.29 0.10
C VAL A 285 -13.52 -22.40 0.99
N LYS A 286 -12.48 -22.14 1.77
CA LYS A 286 -11.81 -23.13 2.62
C LYS A 286 -12.22 -23.07 4.09
N ASN A 287 -13.08 -22.10 4.45
CA ASN A 287 -13.51 -21.86 5.83
C ASN A 287 -12.36 -21.59 6.81
N GLU A 288 -11.28 -20.97 6.32
CA GLU A 288 -10.15 -20.56 7.14
C GLU A 288 -10.53 -19.29 7.93
N LYS A 289 -10.06 -19.19 9.17
CA LYS A 289 -10.31 -18.01 10.01
C LYS A 289 -9.48 -16.83 9.52
N LEU A 290 -10.15 -15.69 9.28
CA LEU A 290 -9.44 -14.43 9.01
C LEU A 290 -8.68 -13.92 10.24
N PRO A 291 -7.42 -13.49 10.08
CA PRO A 291 -6.75 -12.70 11.11
C PRO A 291 -7.39 -11.32 11.19
N VAL A 292 -7.50 -10.75 12.38
CA VAL A 292 -8.00 -9.37 12.53
C VAL A 292 -7.13 -8.38 11.74
N ARG A 293 -5.82 -8.62 11.72
CA ARG A 293 -4.86 -7.81 10.97
C ARG A 293 -3.82 -8.71 10.30
N TYR A 294 -3.49 -8.40 9.05
CA TYR A 294 -2.39 -9.01 8.30
C TYR A 294 -1.39 -7.93 7.88
N ASN A 295 -0.24 -7.92 8.55
CA ASN A 295 0.84 -6.99 8.27
C ASN A 295 1.77 -7.56 7.19
N VAL A 296 1.88 -6.87 6.07
CA VAL A 296 2.87 -7.17 5.04
C VAL A 296 4.21 -6.61 5.49
N LEU A 297 5.18 -7.49 5.70
CA LEU A 297 6.50 -7.10 6.18
C LEU A 297 7.28 -6.35 5.09
N PRO A 298 7.78 -5.14 5.38
CA PRO A 298 8.62 -4.38 4.46
C PRO A 298 9.97 -5.07 4.26
N ARG A 299 10.72 -4.60 3.26
CA ARG A 299 12.11 -5.04 3.01
C ARG A 299 12.99 -3.86 2.68
N ILE A 300 14.29 -4.02 2.92
CA ILE A 300 15.31 -3.06 2.54
C ILE A 300 15.79 -3.38 1.12
N ILE A 301 15.78 -2.39 0.26
CA ILE A 301 16.38 -2.44 -1.06
C ILE A 301 17.57 -1.48 -1.08
N ILE A 302 18.71 -1.99 -1.51
CA ILE A 302 19.96 -1.23 -1.69
C ILE A 302 20.49 -1.49 -3.11
N GLN A 303 21.55 -0.81 -3.52
CA GLN A 303 22.10 -0.93 -4.86
C GLN A 303 22.28 -2.39 -5.31
N SER A 304 22.90 -3.24 -4.46
CA SER A 304 23.25 -4.62 -4.83
C SER A 304 22.06 -5.55 -5.08
N ASN A 305 20.90 -5.29 -4.48
CA ASN A 305 19.72 -6.15 -4.62
C ASN A 305 18.56 -5.52 -5.43
N SER A 306 18.64 -4.22 -5.76
CA SER A 306 17.57 -3.47 -6.41
C SER A 306 17.17 -4.08 -7.75
N TYR A 307 18.16 -4.35 -8.61
CA TYR A 307 17.93 -4.89 -9.94
C TYR A 307 17.29 -6.30 -9.91
N VAL A 308 17.71 -7.15 -8.96
CA VAL A 308 17.16 -8.50 -8.82
C VAL A 308 15.68 -8.47 -8.48
N TYR A 309 15.27 -7.61 -7.54
CA TYR A 309 13.87 -7.48 -7.16
C TYR A 309 13.03 -6.80 -8.24
N TYR A 310 13.57 -5.77 -8.89
CA TYR A 310 12.89 -5.07 -9.96
C TYR A 310 12.66 -5.96 -11.18
N ARG A 311 13.69 -6.70 -11.62
CA ARG A 311 13.59 -7.63 -12.74
C ARG A 311 12.62 -8.78 -12.47
N ARG A 312 12.70 -9.42 -11.30
CA ARG A 312 11.77 -10.51 -10.92
C ARG A 312 10.32 -10.04 -10.94
N ARG A 313 10.08 -8.80 -10.57
CA ARG A 313 8.77 -8.18 -10.62
C ARG A 313 8.29 -7.99 -12.05
N LYS A 314 9.10 -7.44 -12.94
CA LYS A 314 8.78 -7.30 -14.38
C LYS A 314 8.56 -8.66 -15.06
N GLU A 315 9.40 -9.65 -14.82
CA GLU A 315 9.28 -10.98 -15.41
C GLU A 315 8.02 -11.72 -14.95
N LYS A 316 7.64 -11.55 -13.69
CA LYS A 316 6.46 -12.24 -13.12
C LYS A 316 5.13 -11.59 -13.48
N TYR A 317 5.08 -10.26 -13.61
CA TYR A 317 3.83 -9.52 -13.68
C TYR A 317 3.71 -8.61 -14.92
N GLY A 318 4.65 -8.67 -15.85
CA GLY A 318 4.68 -7.88 -17.09
C GLY A 318 5.00 -6.40 -16.87
N SER A 319 5.29 -5.69 -17.96
CA SER A 319 5.23 -4.23 -17.99
C SER A 319 3.74 -3.85 -18.02
N SER A 320 3.31 -3.00 -17.13
CA SER A 320 1.96 -2.43 -17.10
C SER A 320 1.68 -1.44 -18.25
N GLU A 321 2.39 -1.56 -19.36
CA GLU A 321 2.07 -0.91 -20.61
C GLU A 321 1.10 -1.83 -21.36
N GLU A 322 -0.10 -1.33 -21.63
CA GLU A 322 -1.18 -1.94 -22.41
C GLU A 322 -2.09 -2.96 -21.70
N THR A 323 -2.80 -2.49 -20.68
CA THR A 323 -4.17 -2.95 -20.51
C THR A 323 -5.06 -1.70 -20.49
N GLU A 324 -5.36 -1.17 -21.70
CA GLU A 324 -6.53 -0.33 -21.89
C GLU A 324 -7.74 -1.18 -21.52
N TYR A 325 -8.21 -1.02 -20.31
CA TYR A 325 -9.54 -1.52 -19.95
C TYR A 325 -10.56 -0.66 -20.70
N SER A 326 -11.06 -1.22 -21.80
CA SER A 326 -12.24 -0.76 -22.51
C SER A 326 -13.36 -0.59 -21.48
N ILE A 327 -13.68 0.64 -21.17
CA ILE A 327 -14.81 1.02 -20.33
C ILE A 327 -16.05 0.98 -21.23
N TYR A 328 -16.90 -0.04 -21.07
CA TYR A 328 -18.30 0.00 -21.42
C TYR A 328 -19.15 0.13 -20.18
#